data_8d2014b58c4a1b9c2551b370bad0b1c1
#
_entry.id   8d2014b58c4a1b9c2551b370bad0b1c1
#
_cell.length_a   1.000
_cell.length_b   1.000
_cell.length_c   1.000
_cell.angle_alpha   90.00
_cell.angle_beta   90.00
_cell.angle_gamma   90.00
#
_symmetry.space_group_name_H-M   'P 1'
#
loop_
_entity.id
_entity.type
_entity.pdbx_description
1 polymer ?
#
loop_
_entity_poly.entity_id
_entity_poly.type
_entity_poly.pdbx_seq_one_letter_code
_entity_poly.pdbx_strand_id
1 'polypeptide(L)'
;MHIVYVCREYPPTLRGGGIATYIRLIAQGLVERNNKVTVICASDDTRISSDYSDRGVRVIRLSGGDFILPSVESPSLLKRFRFIYRFDSYRKKIREAILKLHDIDIIEVADFGAESYFLKGINAPVVVRLHTPSLFDRTTLGIKKYQGKDKLFQFIGEREKYILKHADFLSSCSESLKEWTIQNLGVDSNKIEVIYNPIELPTHK
;
A
#
# COMPACT_ATOMS: atom_id res chain seq x y z
N MET A 1 -5.94 -18.98 9.25
CA MET A 1 -6.00 -17.53 9.52
C MET A 1 -6.71 -16.82 8.37
N HIS A 2 -7.35 -15.67 8.63
CA HIS A 2 -7.84 -14.77 7.59
C HIS A 2 -6.91 -13.56 7.48
N ILE A 3 -6.16 -13.49 6.40
CA ILE A 3 -5.15 -12.48 6.14
C ILE A 3 -5.69 -11.53 5.07
N VAL A 4 -5.66 -10.22 5.35
CA VAL A 4 -6.12 -9.20 4.41
C VAL A 4 -4.92 -8.39 3.94
N TYR A 5 -4.70 -8.37 2.63
CA TYR A 5 -3.72 -7.50 1.97
C TYR A 5 -4.40 -6.27 1.41
N VAL A 6 -3.80 -5.10 1.63
CA VAL A 6 -4.23 -3.86 1.01
C VAL A 6 -3.09 -3.30 0.18
N CYS A 7 -3.32 -3.16 -1.10
CA CYS A 7 -2.33 -2.65 -2.03
C CYS A 7 -3.00 -1.88 -3.17
N ARG A 8 -2.22 -1.08 -3.87
CA ARG A 8 -2.74 -0.34 -5.03
C ARG A 8 -3.04 -1.26 -6.21
N GLU A 9 -2.24 -2.30 -6.40
CA GLU A 9 -2.23 -3.09 -7.63
C GLU A 9 -2.20 -4.59 -7.31
N TYR A 10 -3.04 -5.36 -8.00
CA TYR A 10 -3.00 -6.82 -8.00
C TYR A 10 -3.18 -7.34 -9.43
N PRO A 11 -2.36 -8.29 -9.92
CA PRO A 11 -2.47 -8.83 -11.28
C PRO A 11 -3.79 -9.59 -11.51
N PRO A 12 -4.28 -9.61 -12.77
CA PRO A 12 -3.81 -8.85 -13.91
C PRO A 12 -4.15 -7.36 -13.77
N THR A 13 -3.19 -6.49 -14.04
CA THR A 13 -3.36 -5.03 -13.96
C THR A 13 -2.52 -4.35 -15.03
N LEU A 14 -2.99 -3.20 -15.50
CA LEU A 14 -2.27 -2.38 -16.49
C LEU A 14 -1.01 -1.70 -15.91
N ARG A 15 -0.86 -1.68 -14.58
CA ARG A 15 0.18 -0.93 -13.86
C ARG A 15 1.02 -1.81 -12.93
N GLY A 16 1.19 -3.08 -13.27
CA GLY A 16 1.90 -4.03 -12.41
C GLY A 16 3.36 -3.63 -12.15
N GLY A 17 3.76 -3.71 -10.87
CA GLY A 17 5.12 -3.46 -10.39
C GLY A 17 5.55 -4.48 -9.34
N GLY A 18 6.65 -4.20 -8.63
CA GLY A 18 7.20 -5.09 -7.60
C GLY A 18 6.22 -5.41 -6.48
N ILE A 19 5.42 -4.42 -6.03
CA ILE A 19 4.38 -4.61 -5.01
C ILE A 19 3.32 -5.60 -5.51
N ALA A 20 2.84 -5.43 -6.74
CA ALA A 20 1.83 -6.31 -7.32
C ALA A 20 2.32 -7.76 -7.43
N THR A 21 3.57 -7.96 -7.84
CA THR A 21 4.22 -9.28 -7.91
C THR A 21 4.35 -9.91 -6.52
N TYR A 22 4.85 -9.14 -5.55
CA TYR A 22 4.96 -9.59 -4.17
C TYR A 22 3.61 -10.06 -3.62
N ILE A 23 2.59 -9.20 -3.69
CA ILE A 23 1.26 -9.51 -3.13
C ILE A 23 0.67 -10.77 -3.78
N ARG A 24 0.80 -10.93 -5.10
CA ARG A 24 0.31 -12.13 -5.78
C ARG A 24 1.00 -13.39 -5.26
N LEU A 25 2.33 -13.38 -5.19
CA LEU A 25 3.10 -14.54 -4.78
C LEU A 25 2.79 -14.94 -3.33
N ILE A 26 2.79 -13.97 -2.42
CA ILE A 26 2.53 -14.26 -1.01
C ILE A 26 1.07 -14.68 -0.78
N ALA A 27 0.11 -14.03 -1.43
CA ALA A 27 -1.31 -14.35 -1.28
C ALA A 27 -1.64 -15.77 -1.76
N GLN A 28 -1.15 -16.15 -2.94
CA GLN A 28 -1.34 -17.49 -3.48
C GLN A 28 -0.63 -18.55 -2.63
N GLY A 29 0.62 -18.31 -2.22
CA GLY A 29 1.36 -19.23 -1.35
C GLY A 29 0.74 -19.41 0.04
N LEU A 30 0.03 -18.41 0.56
CA LEU A 30 -0.71 -18.53 1.82
C LEU A 30 -2.01 -19.31 1.65
N VAL A 31 -2.71 -19.17 0.52
CA VAL A 31 -3.88 -20.00 0.20
C VAL A 31 -3.47 -21.46 0.09
N GLU A 32 -2.35 -21.78 -0.55
CA GLU A 32 -1.80 -23.14 -0.63
C GLU A 32 -1.48 -23.74 0.75
N ARG A 33 -1.27 -22.89 1.75
CA ARG A 33 -1.09 -23.26 3.16
C ARG A 33 -2.37 -23.18 3.99
N ASN A 34 -3.53 -23.32 3.34
CA ASN A 34 -4.86 -23.36 3.95
C ASN A 34 -5.24 -22.07 4.74
N ASN A 35 -4.70 -20.92 4.34
CA ASN A 35 -5.17 -19.64 4.88
C ASN A 35 -6.26 -19.05 3.99
N LYS A 36 -7.20 -18.35 4.61
CA LYS A 36 -8.14 -17.48 3.92
C LYS A 36 -7.43 -16.17 3.61
N VAL A 37 -7.37 -15.80 2.34
CA VAL A 37 -6.69 -14.57 1.91
C VAL A 37 -7.64 -13.69 1.13
N THR A 38 -7.71 -12.42 1.51
CA THR A 38 -8.43 -11.37 0.78
C THR A 38 -7.46 -10.27 0.39
N VAL A 39 -7.46 -9.88 -0.88
CA VAL A 39 -6.71 -8.73 -1.39
C VAL A 39 -7.69 -7.61 -1.72
N ILE A 40 -7.47 -6.43 -1.16
CA ILE A 40 -8.21 -5.20 -1.49
C ILE A 40 -7.26 -4.31 -2.30
N CYS A 41 -7.63 -4.00 -3.54
CA CYS A 41 -6.79 -3.20 -4.43
C CYS A 41 -7.61 -2.21 -5.26
N ALA A 42 -6.93 -1.32 -5.99
CA ALA A 42 -7.59 -0.40 -6.90
C ALA A 42 -8.02 -1.12 -8.18
N SER A 43 -9.15 -0.69 -8.72
CA SER A 43 -9.58 -1.10 -10.06
C SER A 43 -8.82 -0.29 -11.13
N ASP A 44 -8.46 -0.96 -12.23
CA ASP A 44 -7.91 -0.28 -13.42
C ASP A 44 -8.94 0.65 -14.07
N ASP A 45 -10.22 0.29 -14.04
CA ASP A 45 -11.32 1.23 -14.32
C ASP A 45 -11.77 1.92 -13.02
N THR A 46 -11.47 3.21 -12.90
CA THR A 46 -11.77 4.00 -11.70
C THR A 46 -13.26 4.13 -11.39
N ARG A 47 -14.15 3.72 -12.29
CA ARG A 47 -15.62 3.79 -12.14
C ARG A 47 -16.23 2.50 -11.63
N ILE A 48 -15.55 1.38 -11.82
CA ILE A 48 -16.10 0.02 -11.59
C ILE A 48 -15.36 -0.65 -10.44
N SER A 49 -16.11 -1.21 -9.50
CA SER A 49 -15.59 -2.13 -8.48
C SER A 49 -15.92 -3.57 -8.88
N SER A 50 -15.07 -4.52 -8.49
CA SER A 50 -15.30 -5.94 -8.71
C SER A 50 -14.86 -6.78 -7.52
N ASP A 51 -15.44 -7.97 -7.39
CA ASP A 51 -15.12 -8.96 -6.35
C ASP A 51 -15.07 -10.32 -7.03
N TYR A 52 -13.94 -10.98 -7.02
CA TYR A 52 -13.72 -12.25 -7.71
C TYR A 52 -12.67 -13.11 -6.99
N SER A 53 -12.52 -14.36 -7.42
CA SER A 53 -11.47 -15.25 -6.91
C SER A 53 -10.39 -15.46 -7.96
N ASP A 54 -9.11 -15.35 -7.52
CA ASP A 54 -7.92 -15.70 -8.28
C ASP A 54 -7.14 -16.79 -7.54
N ARG A 55 -7.18 -18.03 -8.03
CA ARG A 55 -6.49 -19.18 -7.41
C ARG A 55 -6.74 -19.30 -5.89
N GLY A 56 -8.00 -19.12 -5.49
CA GLY A 56 -8.41 -19.17 -4.09
C GLY A 56 -8.22 -17.87 -3.29
N VAL A 57 -7.53 -16.88 -3.83
CA VAL A 57 -7.44 -15.54 -3.27
C VAL A 57 -8.71 -14.76 -3.62
N ARG A 58 -9.44 -14.23 -2.62
CA ARG A 58 -10.53 -13.28 -2.88
C ARG A 58 -9.96 -11.91 -3.22
N VAL A 59 -10.29 -11.35 -4.37
CA VAL A 59 -9.81 -10.06 -4.83
C VAL A 59 -10.94 -9.07 -4.93
N ILE A 60 -10.88 -8.02 -4.10
CA ILE A 60 -11.85 -6.91 -4.08
C ILE A 60 -11.18 -5.69 -4.72
N ARG A 61 -11.60 -5.35 -5.93
CA ARG A 61 -11.12 -4.13 -6.62
C ARG A 61 -12.07 -2.98 -6.35
N LEU A 62 -11.53 -1.88 -5.84
CA LEU A 62 -12.31 -0.69 -5.49
C LEU A 62 -12.18 0.39 -6.57
N SER A 63 -13.29 0.97 -6.96
CA SER A 63 -13.33 2.12 -7.85
C SER A 63 -12.70 3.36 -7.22
N GLY A 64 -12.11 4.24 -8.02
CA GLY A 64 -11.61 5.55 -7.59
C GLY A 64 -10.15 5.59 -7.15
N GLY A 65 -9.40 4.47 -7.23
CA GLY A 65 -8.00 4.36 -6.80
C GLY A 65 -6.96 4.95 -7.77
N ASP A 66 -7.36 5.75 -8.73
CA ASP A 66 -6.42 6.39 -9.66
C ASP A 66 -5.78 7.64 -9.04
N PHE A 67 -4.48 7.54 -8.77
CA PHE A 67 -3.65 8.58 -8.18
C PHE A 67 -2.64 9.15 -9.17
N ILE A 68 -3.00 9.23 -10.44
CA ILE A 68 -2.17 9.94 -11.41
C ILE A 68 -2.06 11.38 -10.92
N LEU A 69 -0.86 11.75 -10.50
CA LEU A 69 -0.57 13.13 -10.15
C LEU A 69 -0.79 13.99 -11.40
N PRO A 70 -1.44 15.15 -11.25
CA PRO A 70 -1.62 16.05 -12.37
C PRO A 70 -0.27 16.31 -13.04
N SER A 71 -0.18 16.11 -14.36
CA SER A 71 1.03 16.37 -15.16
C SER A 71 1.42 17.86 -15.20
N VAL A 72 0.65 18.70 -14.53
CA VAL A 72 0.83 20.16 -14.49
C VAL A 72 1.83 20.54 -13.42
N GLU A 73 2.88 21.26 -13.77
CA GLU A 73 3.95 21.70 -12.86
C GLU A 73 3.45 22.50 -11.65
N SER A 74 2.35 23.23 -11.79
CA SER A 74 1.72 23.99 -10.68
C SER A 74 0.20 23.82 -10.71
N PRO A 75 -0.36 22.77 -10.08
CA PRO A 75 -1.79 22.59 -10.06
C PRO A 75 -2.48 23.72 -9.29
N SER A 76 -3.59 24.25 -9.85
CA SER A 76 -4.41 25.25 -9.18
C SER A 76 -4.92 24.74 -7.81
N LEU A 77 -5.30 25.63 -6.91
CA LEU A 77 -5.84 25.26 -5.59
C LEU A 77 -7.01 24.29 -5.71
N LEU A 78 -7.92 24.51 -6.66
CA LEU A 78 -9.06 23.62 -6.91
C LEU A 78 -8.61 22.20 -7.31
N LYS A 79 -7.60 22.07 -8.18
CA LYS A 79 -7.05 20.75 -8.58
C LYS A 79 -6.40 20.05 -7.40
N ARG A 80 -5.74 20.79 -6.49
CA ARG A 80 -5.15 20.24 -5.25
C ARG A 80 -6.23 19.71 -4.31
N PHE A 81 -7.28 20.51 -4.06
CA PHE A 81 -8.41 20.06 -3.22
C PHE A 81 -9.09 18.83 -3.80
N ARG A 82 -9.33 18.81 -5.11
CA ARG A 82 -9.92 17.63 -5.78
C ARG A 82 -9.04 16.39 -5.67
N PHE A 83 -7.71 16.55 -5.78
CA PHE A 83 -6.77 15.46 -5.59
C PHE A 83 -6.85 14.90 -4.16
N ILE A 84 -6.73 15.78 -3.14
CA ILE A 84 -6.79 15.40 -1.73
C ILE A 84 -8.11 14.69 -1.41
N TYR A 85 -9.23 15.25 -1.87
CA TYR A 85 -10.55 14.65 -1.69
C TYR A 85 -10.63 13.23 -2.29
N ARG A 86 -10.16 13.04 -3.52
CA ARG A 86 -10.14 11.72 -4.17
C ARG A 86 -9.23 10.76 -3.45
N PHE A 87 -8.06 11.23 -3.04
CA PHE A 87 -7.08 10.47 -2.30
C PHE A 87 -7.67 9.93 -0.98
N ASP A 88 -8.29 10.79 -0.19
CA ASP A 88 -8.88 10.41 1.10
C ASP A 88 -10.14 9.57 0.91
N SER A 89 -10.98 9.90 -0.07
CA SER A 89 -12.21 9.14 -0.39
C SER A 89 -11.90 7.67 -0.71
N TYR A 90 -10.85 7.40 -1.48
CA TYR A 90 -10.45 6.03 -1.79
C TYR A 90 -10.01 5.26 -0.53
N ARG A 91 -9.24 5.88 0.36
CA ARG A 91 -8.78 5.25 1.60
C ARG A 91 -9.93 4.99 2.59
N LYS A 92 -10.95 5.83 2.59
CA LYS A 92 -12.20 5.56 3.31
C LYS A 92 -12.94 4.35 2.74
N LYS A 93 -12.97 4.20 1.41
CA LYS A 93 -13.54 2.99 0.77
C LYS A 93 -12.78 1.73 1.15
N ILE A 94 -11.44 1.78 1.26
CA ILE A 94 -10.66 0.66 1.78
C ILE A 94 -11.13 0.27 3.18
N ARG A 95 -11.25 1.26 4.09
CA ARG A 95 -11.78 1.01 5.44
C ARG A 95 -13.18 0.39 5.41
N GLU A 96 -14.09 0.92 4.59
CA GLU A 96 -15.45 0.39 4.45
C GLU A 96 -15.46 -1.05 3.91
N ALA A 97 -14.56 -1.38 3.00
CA ALA A 97 -14.42 -2.75 2.49
C ALA A 97 -13.91 -3.70 3.57
N ILE A 98 -12.93 -3.28 4.38
CA ILE A 98 -12.40 -4.07 5.50
C ILE A 98 -13.49 -4.31 6.56
N LEU A 99 -14.27 -3.29 6.90
CA LEU A 99 -15.35 -3.40 7.90
C LEU A 99 -16.48 -4.36 7.50
N LYS A 100 -16.58 -4.71 6.21
CA LYS A 100 -17.52 -5.75 5.70
C LYS A 100 -16.95 -7.17 5.76
N LEU A 101 -15.68 -7.32 6.10
CA LEU A 101 -15.05 -8.62 6.27
C LEU A 101 -15.18 -9.07 7.73
N HIS A 102 -15.20 -10.38 7.93
CA HIS A 102 -15.31 -11.00 9.25
C HIS A 102 -14.08 -11.84 9.53
N ASP A 103 -13.79 -12.03 10.82
CA ASP A 103 -12.76 -12.92 11.33
C ASP A 103 -11.36 -12.62 10.73
N ILE A 104 -11.01 -11.32 10.69
CA ILE A 104 -9.69 -10.88 10.22
C ILE A 104 -8.68 -11.08 11.35
N ASP A 105 -7.65 -11.88 11.09
CA ASP A 105 -6.55 -12.09 12.05
C ASP A 105 -5.45 -11.03 11.88
N ILE A 106 -5.18 -10.56 10.65
CA ILE A 106 -4.13 -9.59 10.36
C ILE A 106 -4.41 -8.85 9.06
N ILE A 107 -4.00 -7.58 9.00
CA ILE A 107 -4.05 -6.74 7.81
C ILE A 107 -2.63 -6.32 7.46
N GLU A 108 -2.14 -6.65 6.26
CA GLU A 108 -0.89 -6.11 5.73
C GLU A 108 -1.19 -5.06 4.66
N VAL A 109 -0.54 -3.90 4.76
CA VAL A 109 -0.74 -2.77 3.85
C VAL A 109 0.61 -2.32 3.30
N ALA A 110 0.71 -2.09 1.99
CA ALA A 110 1.89 -1.47 1.41
C ALA A 110 2.08 -0.03 1.92
N ASP A 111 3.32 0.38 2.12
CA ASP A 111 3.69 1.73 2.55
C ASP A 111 3.31 2.81 1.52
N PHE A 112 3.52 2.48 0.23
CA PHE A 112 3.31 3.41 -0.87
C PHE A 112 1.85 3.87 -0.96
N GLY A 113 1.68 5.18 -0.92
CA GLY A 113 0.37 5.80 -1.05
C GLY A 113 -0.46 5.84 0.24
N ALA A 114 0.06 5.41 1.38
CA ALA A 114 -0.59 5.50 2.70
C ALA A 114 -2.02 4.93 2.75
N GLU A 115 -2.25 3.75 2.21
CA GLU A 115 -3.59 3.16 2.10
C GLU A 115 -4.20 2.79 3.46
N SER A 116 -3.36 2.59 4.50
CA SER A 116 -3.81 2.36 5.89
C SER A 116 -4.16 3.64 6.67
N TYR A 117 -4.12 4.83 6.06
CA TYR A 117 -4.27 6.10 6.76
C TYR A 117 -5.54 6.23 7.61
N PHE A 118 -6.63 5.60 7.21
CA PHE A 118 -7.90 5.59 7.96
C PHE A 118 -8.19 4.27 8.70
N LEU A 119 -7.21 3.36 8.83
CA LEU A 119 -7.45 2.05 9.47
C LEU A 119 -7.36 2.06 10.99
N LYS A 120 -7.02 3.19 11.61
CA LYS A 120 -7.02 3.30 13.07
C LYS A 120 -8.36 2.85 13.68
N GLY A 121 -8.28 1.97 14.69
CA GLY A 121 -9.45 1.43 15.41
C GLY A 121 -10.18 0.30 14.66
N ILE A 122 -9.59 -0.31 13.65
CA ILE A 122 -10.00 -1.61 13.13
C ILE A 122 -9.63 -2.68 14.16
N ASN A 123 -10.52 -3.66 14.36
CA ASN A 123 -10.30 -4.75 15.30
C ASN A 123 -9.44 -5.87 14.68
N ALA A 124 -8.25 -5.51 14.20
CA ALA A 124 -7.23 -6.43 13.72
C ALA A 124 -5.89 -5.70 13.70
N PRO A 125 -4.76 -6.35 13.99
CA PRO A 125 -3.45 -5.72 13.87
C PRO A 125 -3.14 -5.32 12.45
N VAL A 126 -2.54 -4.13 12.29
CA VAL A 126 -2.13 -3.57 10.99
C VAL A 126 -0.62 -3.57 10.89
N VAL A 127 -0.11 -4.35 9.93
CA VAL A 127 1.29 -4.36 9.52
C VAL A 127 1.45 -3.46 8.30
N VAL A 128 2.37 -2.51 8.34
CA VAL A 128 2.75 -1.76 7.14
C VAL A 128 4.05 -2.33 6.58
N ARG A 129 3.98 -2.79 5.34
CA ARG A 129 5.13 -3.33 4.63
C ARG A 129 5.84 -2.27 3.83
N LEU A 130 7.12 -2.11 4.10
CA LEU A 130 8.01 -1.21 3.38
C LEU A 130 8.41 -1.83 2.04
N HIS A 131 8.08 -1.12 0.97
CA HIS A 131 8.54 -1.42 -0.39
C HIS A 131 9.41 -0.30 -0.95
N THR A 132 8.90 0.91 -0.98
CA THR A 132 9.64 2.14 -1.32
C THR A 132 8.72 3.33 -1.05
N PRO A 133 8.85 4.02 0.09
CA PRO A 133 8.04 5.22 0.38
C PRO A 133 8.30 6.33 -0.65
N SER A 134 7.30 7.14 -0.96
CA SER A 134 7.46 8.27 -1.91
C SER A 134 8.57 9.26 -1.50
N LEU A 135 8.85 9.37 -0.21
CA LEU A 135 9.93 10.22 0.31
C LEU A 135 11.33 9.64 0.07
N PHE A 136 11.46 8.33 -0.18
CA PHE A 136 12.74 7.68 -0.43
C PHE A 136 13.42 8.26 -1.66
N ASP A 137 12.77 8.24 -2.80
CA ASP A 137 13.33 8.76 -4.06
C ASP A 137 13.73 10.22 -3.94
N ARG A 138 12.93 11.02 -3.25
CA ARG A 138 13.17 12.44 -3.06
C ARG A 138 14.37 12.74 -2.18
N THR A 139 14.50 12.01 -1.09
CA THR A 139 15.65 12.14 -0.19
C THR A 139 16.92 11.68 -0.88
N THR A 140 16.87 10.57 -1.60
CA THR A 140 17.99 10.01 -2.36
C THR A 140 18.45 10.95 -3.48
N LEU A 141 17.50 11.63 -4.15
CA LEU A 141 17.80 12.65 -5.17
C LEU A 141 18.20 14.02 -4.60
N GLY A 142 18.28 14.17 -3.27
CA GLY A 142 18.66 15.42 -2.61
C GLY A 142 17.66 16.57 -2.76
N ILE A 143 16.39 16.29 -3.02
CA ILE A 143 15.35 17.30 -3.21
C ILE A 143 14.95 17.89 -1.84
N LYS A 144 15.42 19.10 -1.56
CA LYS A 144 15.18 19.80 -0.28
C LYS A 144 13.94 20.70 -0.27
N LYS A 145 13.47 21.15 -1.43
CA LYS A 145 12.31 22.05 -1.56
C LYS A 145 11.25 21.49 -2.49
N TYR A 146 10.01 21.46 -2.00
CA TYR A 146 8.86 21.00 -2.77
C TYR A 146 8.17 22.19 -3.44
N GLN A 147 8.09 22.19 -4.76
CA GLN A 147 7.42 23.21 -5.57
C GLN A 147 6.39 22.58 -6.50
N GLY A 148 5.35 23.31 -6.86
CA GLY A 148 4.36 22.87 -7.82
C GLY A 148 3.72 21.51 -7.48
N LYS A 149 3.85 20.55 -8.40
CA LYS A 149 3.37 19.15 -8.23
C LYS A 149 4.05 18.43 -7.06
N ASP A 150 5.27 18.85 -6.71
CA ASP A 150 6.03 18.22 -5.63
C ASP A 150 5.37 18.39 -4.27
N LYS A 151 4.53 19.42 -4.08
CA LYS A 151 3.72 19.58 -2.87
C LYS A 151 2.70 18.47 -2.68
N LEU A 152 2.19 17.87 -3.76
CA LEU A 152 1.31 16.71 -3.68
C LEU A 152 2.07 15.45 -3.30
N PHE A 153 3.29 15.29 -3.79
CA PHE A 153 4.17 14.19 -3.34
C PHE A 153 4.54 14.35 -1.87
N GLN A 154 4.84 15.57 -1.42
CA GLN A 154 5.05 15.84 0.00
C GLN A 154 3.83 15.46 0.83
N PHE A 155 2.64 15.83 0.39
CA PHE A 155 1.38 15.46 1.07
C PHE A 155 1.22 13.94 1.19
N ILE A 156 1.54 13.19 0.14
CA ILE A 156 1.50 11.71 0.19
C ILE A 156 2.57 11.21 1.16
N GLY A 157 3.80 11.69 1.04
CA GLY A 157 4.92 11.28 1.88
C GLY A 157 4.70 11.54 3.38
N GLU A 158 4.09 12.68 3.74
CA GLU A 158 3.73 12.94 5.14
C GLU A 158 2.67 11.96 5.67
N ARG A 159 1.74 11.52 4.82
CA ARG A 159 0.77 10.47 5.19
C ARG A 159 1.42 9.10 5.29
N GLU A 160 2.36 8.77 4.40
CA GLU A 160 3.18 7.56 4.49
C GLU A 160 3.98 7.55 5.80
N LYS A 161 4.66 8.66 6.11
CA LYS A 161 5.36 8.83 7.40
C LYS A 161 4.43 8.65 8.60
N TYR A 162 3.21 9.19 8.51
CA TYR A 162 2.22 9.01 9.57
C TYR A 162 1.86 7.54 9.78
N ILE A 163 1.53 6.80 8.72
CA ILE A 163 1.14 5.39 8.86
C ILE A 163 2.30 4.53 9.37
N LEU A 164 3.53 4.79 8.95
CA LEU A 164 4.72 4.08 9.43
C LEU A 164 4.95 4.29 10.94
N LYS A 165 4.68 5.48 11.45
CA LYS A 165 4.81 5.77 12.89
C LYS A 165 3.70 5.17 13.75
N HIS A 166 2.52 4.97 13.18
CA HIS A 166 1.32 4.55 13.92
C HIS A 166 0.87 3.12 13.62
N ALA A 167 1.60 2.39 12.77
CA ALA A 167 1.39 0.97 12.55
C ALA A 167 1.67 0.18 13.84
N ASP A 168 0.95 -0.93 14.02
CA ASP A 168 1.22 -1.85 15.11
C ASP A 168 2.59 -2.51 14.91
N PHE A 169 2.87 -2.96 13.68
CA PHE A 169 4.13 -3.55 13.25
C PHE A 169 4.52 -3.07 11.86
N LEU A 170 5.81 -3.19 11.56
CA LEU A 170 6.38 -2.90 10.25
C LEU A 170 7.17 -4.11 9.75
N SER A 171 7.13 -4.36 8.45
CA SER A 171 8.04 -5.28 7.79
C SER A 171 8.79 -4.57 6.67
N SER A 172 10.06 -4.87 6.50
CA SER A 172 10.90 -4.31 5.43
C SER A 172 11.38 -5.40 4.49
N CYS A 173 11.42 -5.11 3.19
CA CYS A 173 11.95 -6.06 2.20
C CYS A 173 13.48 -6.13 2.18
N SER A 174 14.19 -5.22 2.89
CA SER A 174 15.65 -5.21 2.99
C SER A 174 16.14 -4.48 4.24
N GLU A 175 17.36 -4.81 4.69
CA GLU A 175 18.02 -4.08 5.78
C GLU A 175 18.26 -2.62 5.43
N SER A 176 18.72 -2.33 4.21
CA SER A 176 18.98 -0.96 3.76
C SER A 176 17.75 -0.07 3.82
N LEU A 177 16.57 -0.60 3.46
CA LEU A 177 15.32 0.16 3.55
C LEU A 177 14.87 0.35 5.00
N LYS A 178 15.07 -0.65 5.86
CA LYS A 178 14.85 -0.54 7.31
C LYS A 178 15.71 0.58 7.89
N GLU A 179 17.02 0.55 7.64
CA GLU A 179 17.94 1.57 8.14
C GLU A 179 17.59 2.97 7.65
N TRP A 180 17.31 3.10 6.36
CA TRP A 180 16.87 4.37 5.78
C TRP A 180 15.60 4.91 6.46
N THR A 181 14.63 4.04 6.72
CA THR A 181 13.36 4.41 7.37
C THR A 181 13.58 4.90 8.79
N ILE A 182 14.43 4.23 9.55
CA ILE A 182 14.79 4.64 10.92
C ILE A 182 15.47 6.02 10.89
N GLN A 183 16.49 6.19 10.05
CA GLN A 183 17.31 7.40 10.01
C GLN A 183 16.55 8.62 9.49
N ASN A 184 15.72 8.45 8.45
CA ASN A 184 15.10 9.58 7.77
C ASN A 184 13.67 9.87 8.22
N LEU A 185 12.93 8.87 8.69
CA LEU A 185 11.55 9.04 9.11
C LEU A 185 11.36 9.00 10.64
N GLY A 186 12.40 8.61 11.38
CA GLY A 186 12.37 8.54 12.85
C GLY A 186 11.38 7.50 13.37
N VAL A 187 11.34 6.35 12.72
CA VAL A 187 10.53 5.20 13.13
C VAL A 187 11.32 4.36 14.13
N ASP A 188 10.63 3.80 15.11
CA ASP A 188 11.24 2.93 16.13
C ASP A 188 11.76 1.64 15.48
N SER A 189 13.06 1.37 15.65
CA SER A 189 13.73 0.18 15.11
C SER A 189 13.15 -1.14 15.61
N ASN A 190 12.62 -1.16 16.83
CA ASN A 190 12.03 -2.35 17.44
C ASN A 190 10.71 -2.76 16.79
N LYS A 191 10.10 -1.87 16.02
CA LYS A 191 8.86 -2.14 15.28
C LYS A 191 9.08 -2.71 13.89
N ILE A 192 10.33 -2.72 13.38
CA ILE A 192 10.61 -3.11 11.99
C ILE A 192 11.35 -4.44 11.95
N GLU A 193 10.72 -5.45 11.36
CA GLU A 193 11.34 -6.73 11.04
C GLU A 193 11.67 -6.81 9.55
N VAL A 194 12.81 -7.40 9.21
CA VAL A 194 13.19 -7.63 7.82
C VAL A 194 12.71 -8.99 7.36
N ILE A 195 11.83 -8.98 6.37
CA ILE A 195 11.27 -10.16 5.73
C ILE A 195 11.47 -10.00 4.22
N TYR A 196 12.39 -10.76 3.63
CA TYR A 196 12.67 -10.68 2.20
C TYR A 196 11.47 -11.07 1.34
N ASN A 197 11.42 -10.52 0.13
CA ASN A 197 10.36 -10.88 -0.81
C ASN A 197 10.48 -12.35 -1.24
N PRO A 198 9.35 -13.08 -1.38
CA PRO A 198 9.35 -14.42 -1.91
C PRO A 198 9.79 -14.42 -3.40
N ILE A 199 10.40 -15.50 -3.81
CA ILE A 199 10.76 -15.77 -5.21
C ILE A 199 10.10 -17.06 -5.67
N GLU A 200 9.68 -17.12 -6.92
CA GLU A 200 9.32 -18.40 -7.56
C GLU A 200 10.62 -19.16 -7.89
N LEU A 201 10.73 -20.36 -7.37
CA LEU A 201 11.82 -21.24 -7.80
C LEU A 201 11.51 -21.76 -9.22
N PRO A 202 12.50 -21.74 -10.15
CA PRO A 202 12.32 -22.34 -11.46
C PRO A 202 11.96 -23.81 -11.28
N THR A 203 10.81 -24.22 -11.79
CA THR A 203 10.49 -25.64 -11.94
C THR A 203 11.37 -26.17 -13.06
N HIS A 204 12.43 -26.88 -12.73
CA HIS A 204 13.15 -27.66 -13.73
C HIS A 204 12.17 -28.68 -14.34
N LYS A 205 11.79 -28.46 -15.60
CA LYS A 205 11.12 -29.44 -16.44
C LYS A 205 12.17 -30.37 -17.02
#